data_8218e7e3f89c4522b5e42a7602d769a9
#
_entry.id   8218e7e3f89c4522b5e42a7602d769a9
#
_cell.length_a   1.000
_cell.length_b   1.000
_cell.length_c   1.000
_cell.angle_alpha   90.00
_cell.angle_beta   90.00
_cell.angle_gamma   90.00
#
_symmetry.space_group_name_H-M   'P 1'
#
loop_
_entity.id
_entity.type
_entity.pdbx_description
1 polymer ?
#
loop_
_entity_poly.entity_id
_entity_poly.type
_entity_poly.pdbx_seq_one_letter_code
_entity_poly.pdbx_strand_id
1 'polypeptide(L)'
;WVEMLKIRASYGEVGNDIIGGRRFPYIGLVNSHPDGDYSFGEFGTNKIQGYRNGTIGTPNLTWEVAKKYNLGFDLSLFHGKFTGVADIFLDKRDDIFMTRSHMPETTGLADKAPMANVGKMKSYGFDWNAAYSDQIGQVKFTIRANMTYQNTEILDKDEAANELWYKMEKGFRMNQTRGLIAMGLFKDEEDVRSSPRQDFGGKEVLPGDIKY
;
A
#
# COMPACT_ATOMS: atom_id res chain seq x y z
N TRP A 1 44.07 2.11 14.19
CA TRP A 1 43.01 1.07 14.26
C TRP A 1 41.81 1.43 13.44
N VAL A 2 41.54 2.70 13.08
CA VAL A 2 40.63 3.16 12.04
C VAL A 2 41.42 3.44 10.79
N GLU A 3 41.14 2.73 9.70
CA GLU A 3 41.84 2.92 8.42
C GLU A 3 41.02 3.73 7.45
N MET A 4 39.73 3.49 7.45
CA MET A 4 38.78 4.20 6.59
C MET A 4 37.47 4.43 7.32
N LEU A 5 37.02 5.66 7.29
CA LEU A 5 35.68 6.07 7.61
C LEU A 5 35.19 6.98 6.49
N LYS A 6 34.23 6.54 5.72
CA LYS A 6 33.65 7.32 4.65
C LYS A 6 32.15 7.52 4.92
N ILE A 7 31.70 8.77 4.85
CA ILE A 7 30.31 9.14 4.97
C ILE A 7 29.81 9.50 3.58
N ARG A 8 28.64 8.96 3.23
CA ARG A 8 27.96 9.21 1.96
C ARG A 8 26.58 9.79 2.27
N ALA A 9 26.17 10.81 1.55
CA ALA A 9 24.83 11.35 1.61
C ALA A 9 24.34 11.57 0.19
N SER A 10 23.10 11.22 -0.09
CA SER A 10 22.49 11.48 -1.38
C SER A 10 21.03 11.89 -1.23
N TYR A 11 20.61 12.75 -2.13
CA TYR A 11 19.22 13.14 -2.36
C TYR A 11 18.92 13.07 -3.85
N GLY A 12 17.75 12.58 -4.20
CA GLY A 12 17.30 12.53 -5.58
C GLY A 12 15.78 12.51 -5.68
N GLU A 13 15.28 13.05 -6.76
CA GLU A 13 13.87 12.96 -7.13
C GLU A 13 13.73 12.14 -8.42
N VAL A 14 12.76 11.23 -8.45
CA VAL A 14 12.47 10.37 -9.59
C VAL A 14 10.99 10.46 -9.90
N GLY A 15 10.66 10.84 -11.13
CA GLY A 15 9.30 10.80 -11.65
C GLY A 15 8.95 9.40 -12.15
N ASN A 16 7.70 9.00 -11.96
CA ASN A 16 7.14 7.77 -12.50
C ASN A 16 5.85 8.09 -13.26
N ASP A 17 5.78 7.68 -14.53
CA ASP A 17 4.65 7.88 -15.43
C ASP A 17 3.80 6.62 -15.64
N ILE A 18 4.07 5.56 -14.87
CA ILE A 18 3.35 4.29 -14.98
C ILE A 18 1.97 4.43 -14.36
N ILE A 19 0.95 4.50 -15.18
CA ILE A 19 -0.47 4.69 -14.82
C ILE A 19 -1.31 3.41 -15.02
N GLY A 20 -0.72 2.24 -14.76
CA GLY A 20 -1.44 0.95 -14.83
C GLY A 20 -1.87 0.53 -16.24
N GLY A 21 -1.11 0.90 -17.29
CA GLY A 21 -1.36 0.49 -18.67
C GLY A 21 -2.53 1.21 -19.37
N ARG A 22 -3.13 2.20 -18.73
CA ARG A 22 -4.18 3.02 -19.35
C ARG A 22 -3.58 4.00 -20.34
N ARG A 23 -4.16 4.06 -21.56
CA ARG A 23 -3.83 5.09 -22.54
C ARG A 23 -4.80 6.25 -22.36
N PHE A 24 -4.28 7.49 -22.42
CA PHE A 24 -5.06 8.73 -22.37
C PHE A 24 -6.04 8.82 -21.17
N PRO A 25 -5.60 8.61 -19.92
CA PRO A 25 -6.48 8.60 -18.76
C PRO A 25 -7.14 9.96 -18.45
N TYR A 26 -6.70 11.02 -19.11
CA TYR A 26 -7.30 12.35 -19.04
C TYR A 26 -8.58 12.48 -19.89
N ILE A 27 -8.86 11.51 -20.77
CA ILE A 27 -10.06 11.53 -21.63
C ILE A 27 -11.18 10.75 -20.95
N GLY A 28 -12.33 11.40 -20.77
CA GLY A 28 -13.56 10.73 -20.37
C GLY A 28 -14.19 9.99 -21.55
N LEU A 29 -14.76 8.82 -21.27
CA LEU A 29 -15.45 8.00 -22.27
C LEU A 29 -16.94 7.91 -21.92
N VAL A 30 -17.76 7.94 -22.97
CA VAL A 30 -19.19 7.66 -22.88
C VAL A 30 -19.46 6.37 -23.65
N ASN A 31 -20.07 5.41 -22.99
CA ASN A 31 -20.39 4.10 -23.57
C ASN A 31 -21.87 3.96 -23.82
N SER A 32 -22.26 3.21 -24.85
CA SER A 32 -23.64 2.80 -25.01
C SER A 32 -24.08 1.91 -23.83
N HIS A 33 -25.30 2.07 -23.40
CA HIS A 33 -25.87 1.34 -22.28
C HIS A 33 -27.17 0.65 -22.69
N PRO A 34 -27.11 -0.61 -23.16
CA PRO A 34 -28.30 -1.32 -23.68
C PRO A 34 -29.44 -1.42 -22.67
N ASP A 35 -29.13 -1.58 -21.38
CA ASP A 35 -30.12 -1.64 -20.30
C ASP A 35 -30.77 -0.28 -20.02
N GLY A 36 -30.21 0.80 -20.53
CA GLY A 36 -30.75 2.16 -20.46
C GLY A 36 -31.48 2.59 -21.72
N ASP A 37 -31.66 1.69 -22.68
CA ASP A 37 -32.42 1.96 -23.88
C ASP A 37 -33.90 2.22 -23.52
N TYR A 38 -34.49 3.18 -24.19
CA TYR A 38 -35.91 3.51 -24.00
C TYR A 38 -36.69 3.27 -25.27
N SER A 39 -37.86 2.65 -25.12
CA SER A 39 -38.76 2.33 -26.24
C SER A 39 -39.94 3.28 -26.23
N PHE A 40 -40.11 4.03 -27.31
CA PHE A 40 -41.22 4.94 -27.55
C PHE A 40 -42.29 4.29 -28.45
N GLY A 41 -43.47 4.87 -28.46
CA GLY A 41 -44.60 4.45 -29.29
C GLY A 41 -45.54 3.47 -28.61
N GLU A 42 -46.73 3.30 -29.19
CA GLU A 42 -47.82 2.52 -28.59
C GLU A 42 -47.45 1.04 -28.30
N PHE A 43 -46.53 0.48 -29.06
CA PHE A 43 -46.03 -0.90 -28.88
C PHE A 43 -44.49 -0.96 -28.61
N GLY A 44 -43.87 0.15 -28.18
CA GLY A 44 -42.43 0.18 -27.93
C GLY A 44 -41.57 -0.08 -29.18
N THR A 45 -42.07 0.24 -30.36
CA THR A 45 -41.45 -0.08 -31.64
C THR A 45 -40.26 0.83 -31.99
N ASN A 46 -40.21 2.02 -31.36
CA ASN A 46 -39.13 2.99 -31.57
C ASN A 46 -38.13 2.97 -30.42
N LYS A 47 -37.08 2.16 -30.53
CA LYS A 47 -36.05 2.00 -29.52
C LYS A 47 -34.98 3.06 -29.70
N ILE A 48 -34.76 3.87 -28.64
CA ILE A 48 -33.69 4.86 -28.55
C ILE A 48 -32.58 4.32 -27.66
N GLN A 49 -31.36 4.33 -28.18
CA GLN A 49 -30.20 3.83 -27.46
C GLN A 49 -29.83 4.75 -26.31
N GLY A 50 -29.64 4.18 -25.12
CA GLY A 50 -29.14 4.87 -23.95
C GLY A 50 -27.61 4.96 -23.90
N TYR A 51 -27.10 5.98 -23.21
CA TYR A 51 -25.69 6.19 -23.01
C TYR A 51 -25.41 6.45 -21.54
N ARG A 52 -24.24 6.02 -21.06
CA ARG A 52 -23.76 6.32 -19.71
C ARG A 52 -22.28 6.67 -19.71
N ASN A 53 -21.83 7.35 -18.66
CA ASN A 53 -20.41 7.57 -18.46
C ASN A 53 -19.69 6.22 -18.33
N GLY A 54 -18.70 6.02 -19.18
CA GLY A 54 -17.79 4.88 -19.12
C GLY A 54 -16.68 5.14 -18.14
N THR A 55 -15.56 5.70 -18.60
CA THR A 55 -14.45 6.09 -17.76
C THR A 55 -14.50 7.61 -17.53
N ILE A 56 -14.33 8.03 -16.28
CA ILE A 56 -14.18 9.44 -15.95
C ILE A 56 -12.72 9.81 -16.18
N GLY A 57 -12.48 10.83 -16.99
CA GLY A 57 -11.13 11.31 -17.27
C GLY A 57 -10.54 12.08 -16.09
N THR A 58 -9.22 12.07 -15.98
CA THR A 58 -8.44 12.81 -14.99
C THR A 58 -7.70 13.97 -15.67
N PRO A 59 -8.31 15.17 -15.77
CA PRO A 59 -7.71 16.30 -16.51
C PRO A 59 -6.41 16.82 -15.88
N ASN A 60 -6.27 16.69 -14.56
CA ASN A 60 -5.11 17.15 -13.79
C ASN A 60 -4.12 16.00 -13.51
N LEU A 61 -3.93 15.11 -14.47
CA LEU A 61 -2.97 14.02 -14.37
C LEU A 61 -1.55 14.57 -14.25
N THR A 62 -0.81 14.10 -13.24
CA THR A 62 0.60 14.41 -13.04
C THR A 62 1.41 13.12 -12.80
N TRP A 63 2.72 13.25 -12.80
CA TRP A 63 3.61 12.14 -12.48
C TRP A 63 3.62 11.89 -10.97
N GLU A 64 3.76 10.63 -10.58
CA GLU A 64 4.16 10.25 -9.24
C GLU A 64 5.61 10.68 -9.02
N VAL A 65 5.92 11.30 -7.89
CA VAL A 65 7.26 11.76 -7.54
C VAL A 65 7.78 11.00 -6.31
N ALA A 66 8.92 10.33 -6.47
CA ALA A 66 9.63 9.69 -5.38
C ALA A 66 10.83 10.53 -4.97
N LYS A 67 10.83 11.04 -3.73
CA LYS A 67 11.94 11.76 -3.09
C LYS A 67 12.74 10.79 -2.24
N LYS A 68 13.98 10.56 -2.61
CA LYS A 68 14.86 9.57 -1.99
C LYS A 68 15.99 10.24 -1.22
N TYR A 69 16.13 9.88 0.04
CA TYR A 69 17.20 10.32 0.93
C TYR A 69 17.99 9.10 1.37
N ASN A 70 19.29 9.14 1.27
CA ASN A 70 20.17 8.08 1.75
C ASN A 70 21.34 8.68 2.50
N LEU A 71 21.71 8.05 3.63
CA LEU A 71 22.91 8.35 4.40
C LEU A 71 23.66 7.05 4.65
N GLY A 72 24.87 6.95 4.11
CA GLY A 72 25.69 5.76 4.18
C GLY A 72 27.00 5.97 4.92
N PHE A 73 27.49 4.89 5.51
CA PHE A 73 28.76 4.82 6.24
C PHE A 73 29.55 3.61 5.76
N ASP A 74 30.79 3.83 5.34
CA ASP A 74 31.74 2.77 5.03
C ASP A 74 32.87 2.81 6.07
N LEU A 75 33.17 1.67 6.68
CA LEU A 75 34.11 1.54 7.78
C LEU A 75 35.12 0.43 7.51
N SER A 76 36.39 0.69 7.75
CA SER A 76 37.47 -0.30 7.80
C SER A 76 38.31 -0.12 9.05
N LEU A 77 38.44 -1.19 9.82
CA LEU A 77 39.17 -1.19 11.11
C LEU A 77 40.19 -2.32 11.17
N PHE A 78 41.18 -2.16 12.06
CA PHE A 78 42.15 -3.21 12.42
C PHE A 78 42.92 -3.76 11.22
N HIS A 79 43.48 -2.90 10.38
CA HIS A 79 44.22 -3.26 9.18
C HIS A 79 43.40 -4.09 8.18
N GLY A 80 42.11 -3.67 7.99
CA GLY A 80 41.21 -4.33 7.07
C GLY A 80 40.58 -5.65 7.58
N LYS A 81 40.89 -6.03 8.83
CA LYS A 81 40.28 -7.23 9.41
C LYS A 81 38.75 -7.10 9.57
N PHE A 82 38.30 -5.91 9.91
CA PHE A 82 36.85 -5.62 9.98
C PHE A 82 36.49 -4.60 8.90
N THR A 83 35.52 -4.94 8.07
CA THR A 83 34.90 -4.02 7.10
C THR A 83 33.37 -4.00 7.30
N GLY A 84 32.78 -2.83 7.21
CA GLY A 84 31.37 -2.65 7.36
C GLY A 84 30.82 -1.54 6.47
N VAL A 85 29.63 -1.73 5.95
CA VAL A 85 28.87 -0.72 5.22
C VAL A 85 27.48 -0.69 5.83
N ALA A 86 26.97 0.50 6.12
CA ALA A 86 25.61 0.70 6.60
C ALA A 86 24.98 1.88 5.87
N ASP A 87 23.74 1.72 5.47
CA ASP A 87 22.94 2.75 4.82
C ASP A 87 21.59 2.92 5.54
N ILE A 88 21.19 4.15 5.75
CA ILE A 88 19.88 4.54 6.26
C ILE A 88 19.16 5.26 5.13
N PHE A 89 17.96 4.85 4.83
CA PHE A 89 17.19 5.42 3.72
C PHE A 89 15.79 5.86 4.13
N LEU A 90 15.30 6.87 3.43
CA LEU A 90 13.93 7.37 3.52
C LEU A 90 13.46 7.72 2.11
N ASP A 91 12.44 7.02 1.63
CA ASP A 91 11.75 7.29 0.37
C ASP A 91 10.37 7.86 0.67
N LYS A 92 10.05 9.03 0.12
CA LYS A 92 8.71 9.62 0.16
C LYS A 92 8.15 9.63 -1.26
N ARG A 93 6.96 9.09 -1.42
CA ARG A 93 6.23 9.11 -2.68
C ARG A 93 5.00 9.97 -2.53
N ASP A 94 4.92 10.98 -3.37
CA ASP A 94 3.80 11.91 -3.49
C ASP A 94 3.09 11.69 -4.83
N ASP A 95 1.84 12.12 -4.91
CA ASP A 95 1.03 12.12 -6.12
C ASP A 95 0.85 10.72 -6.76
N ILE A 96 0.75 9.68 -5.94
CA ILE A 96 0.48 8.31 -6.42
C ILE A 96 -0.88 8.27 -7.10
N PHE A 97 -0.89 7.82 -8.36
CA PHE A 97 -2.11 7.71 -9.16
C PHE A 97 -2.94 6.51 -8.71
N MET A 98 -4.13 6.77 -8.18
CA MET A 98 -5.00 5.75 -7.65
C MET A 98 -6.48 6.10 -7.82
N THR A 99 -7.34 5.07 -7.71
CA THR A 99 -8.79 5.28 -7.71
C THR A 99 -9.21 6.01 -6.44
N ARG A 100 -10.03 7.04 -6.59
CA ARG A 100 -10.62 7.74 -5.46
C ARG A 100 -11.60 6.82 -4.72
N SER A 101 -11.36 6.60 -3.45
CA SER A 101 -12.19 5.71 -2.63
C SER A 101 -13.38 6.44 -1.99
N HIS A 102 -13.31 7.75 -1.88
CA HIS A 102 -14.35 8.56 -1.26
C HIS A 102 -15.26 9.23 -2.30
N MET A 103 -16.15 8.42 -2.90
CA MET A 103 -17.22 8.92 -3.77
C MET A 103 -18.57 8.58 -3.15
N PRO A 104 -19.43 9.58 -2.85
CA PRO A 104 -20.78 9.30 -2.37
C PRO A 104 -21.57 8.50 -3.40
N GLU A 105 -22.28 7.47 -2.99
CA GLU A 105 -23.14 6.65 -3.87
C GLU A 105 -24.22 7.47 -4.58
N THR A 106 -24.66 8.56 -3.94
CA THR A 106 -25.64 9.50 -4.49
C THR A 106 -25.21 10.18 -5.79
N THR A 107 -23.91 10.15 -6.10
CA THR A 107 -23.40 10.68 -7.38
C THR A 107 -23.75 9.78 -8.56
N GLY A 108 -24.16 8.53 -8.32
CA GLY A 108 -24.37 7.52 -9.37
C GLY A 108 -23.08 7.07 -10.06
N LEU A 109 -21.90 7.41 -9.50
CA LEU A 109 -20.58 7.15 -10.07
C LEU A 109 -19.73 6.22 -9.21
N ALA A 110 -20.31 5.58 -8.19
CA ALA A 110 -19.57 4.74 -7.24
C ALA A 110 -18.82 3.57 -7.94
N ASP A 111 -19.44 2.97 -8.96
CA ASP A 111 -18.84 1.92 -9.81
C ASP A 111 -17.85 2.47 -10.87
N LYS A 112 -17.75 3.79 -11.01
CA LYS A 112 -16.96 4.52 -12.00
C LYS A 112 -16.05 5.56 -11.35
N ALA A 113 -15.65 5.33 -10.10
CA ALA A 113 -14.85 6.30 -9.37
C ALA A 113 -13.64 6.78 -10.21
N PRO A 114 -13.44 8.09 -10.33
CA PRO A 114 -12.32 8.63 -11.07
C PRO A 114 -11.00 8.28 -10.41
N MET A 115 -9.94 8.25 -11.20
CA MET A 115 -8.60 8.17 -10.67
C MET A 115 -8.02 9.57 -10.51
N ALA A 116 -7.12 9.74 -9.54
CA ALA A 116 -6.41 11.00 -9.31
C ALA A 116 -5.05 10.75 -8.66
N ASN A 117 -4.16 11.74 -8.75
CA ASN A 117 -2.87 11.75 -8.07
C ASN A 117 -3.06 12.24 -6.63
N VAL A 118 -3.48 11.37 -5.72
CA VAL A 118 -3.84 11.72 -4.33
C VAL A 118 -3.12 10.88 -3.29
N GLY A 119 -2.57 9.74 -3.67
CA GLY A 119 -1.90 8.85 -2.74
C GLY A 119 -0.54 9.37 -2.31
N LYS A 120 -0.21 9.15 -1.02
CA LYS A 120 1.10 9.46 -0.44
C LYS A 120 1.55 8.33 0.45
N MET A 121 2.83 7.97 0.34
CA MET A 121 3.43 6.97 1.20
C MET A 121 4.89 7.32 1.52
N LYS A 122 5.40 6.76 2.59
CA LYS A 122 6.83 6.76 2.89
C LYS A 122 7.31 5.33 3.14
N SER A 123 8.56 5.10 2.77
CA SER A 123 9.30 3.89 3.07
C SER A 123 10.62 4.28 3.73
N TYR A 124 10.98 3.65 4.82
CA TYR A 124 12.20 3.95 5.54
C TYR A 124 12.80 2.69 6.13
N GLY A 125 14.11 2.73 6.33
CA GLY A 125 14.80 1.58 6.85
C GLY A 125 16.29 1.78 6.90
N PHE A 126 16.97 0.69 7.16
CA PHE A 126 18.41 0.59 7.10
C PHE A 126 18.84 -0.76 6.54
N ASP A 127 19.97 -0.77 5.92
CA ASP A 127 20.68 -2.00 5.58
C ASP A 127 22.14 -1.89 6.03
N TRP A 128 22.71 -3.02 6.36
CA TRP A 128 24.13 -3.10 6.67
C TRP A 128 24.70 -4.46 6.29
N ASN A 129 25.97 -4.44 5.98
CA ASN A 129 26.77 -5.64 5.86
C ASN A 129 28.10 -5.43 6.63
N ALA A 130 28.58 -6.50 7.22
CA ALA A 130 29.84 -6.51 7.93
C ALA A 130 30.61 -7.80 7.63
N ALA A 131 31.91 -7.69 7.54
CA ALA A 131 32.81 -8.82 7.41
C ALA A 131 33.96 -8.69 8.39
N TYR A 132 34.28 -9.80 9.04
CA TYR A 132 35.49 -9.91 9.88
C TYR A 132 36.35 -11.06 9.35
N SER A 133 37.59 -10.75 9.06
CA SER A 133 38.58 -11.70 8.55
C SER A 133 39.79 -11.73 9.45
N ASP A 134 40.22 -12.91 9.88
CA ASP A 134 41.43 -13.09 10.68
C ASP A 134 42.10 -14.43 10.38
N GLN A 135 43.27 -14.63 10.99
CA GLN A 135 44.06 -15.86 10.89
C GLN A 135 44.45 -16.36 12.27
N ILE A 136 44.17 -17.61 12.56
CA ILE A 136 44.57 -18.32 13.77
C ILE A 136 45.56 -19.43 13.36
N GLY A 137 46.84 -19.23 13.64
CA GLY A 137 47.87 -20.13 13.18
C GLY A 137 47.92 -20.18 11.64
N GLN A 138 47.69 -21.35 11.05
CA GLN A 138 47.64 -21.54 9.58
C GLN A 138 46.21 -21.40 8.99
N VAL A 139 45.19 -21.27 9.83
CA VAL A 139 43.79 -21.21 9.39
C VAL A 139 43.37 -19.77 9.22
N LYS A 140 42.98 -19.40 8.00
CA LYS A 140 42.33 -18.11 7.70
C LYS A 140 40.82 -18.32 7.73
N PHE A 141 40.08 -17.40 8.37
CA PHE A 141 38.63 -17.43 8.40
C PHE A 141 38.04 -16.06 8.09
N THR A 142 36.81 -16.05 7.57
CA THR A 142 36.05 -14.84 7.33
C THR A 142 34.59 -15.10 7.75
N ILE A 143 34.09 -14.24 8.61
CA ILE A 143 32.69 -14.22 9.03
C ILE A 143 32.03 -13.04 8.36
N ARG A 144 30.85 -13.26 7.73
CA ARG A 144 30.08 -12.21 7.10
C ARG A 144 28.65 -12.23 7.65
N ALA A 145 28.10 -11.03 7.88
CA ALA A 145 26.71 -10.85 8.27
C ALA A 145 26.11 -9.68 7.49
N ASN A 146 24.83 -9.81 7.13
CA ASN A 146 24.06 -8.74 6.53
C ASN A 146 22.66 -8.71 7.13
N MET A 147 22.04 -7.53 7.14
CA MET A 147 20.67 -7.35 7.59
C MET A 147 20.06 -6.17 6.84
N THR A 148 18.80 -6.32 6.45
CA THR A 148 17.99 -5.23 5.92
C THR A 148 16.71 -5.14 6.74
N TYR A 149 16.36 -3.96 7.17
CA TYR A 149 15.09 -3.63 7.78
C TYR A 149 14.40 -2.54 6.99
N GLN A 150 13.15 -2.78 6.61
CA GLN A 150 12.32 -1.80 5.91
C GLN A 150 10.92 -1.76 6.51
N ASN A 151 10.40 -0.56 6.65
CA ASN A 151 9.02 -0.31 6.99
C ASN A 151 8.38 0.66 6.00
N THR A 152 7.08 0.53 5.80
CA THR A 152 6.29 1.41 4.95
C THR A 152 5.14 2.02 5.76
N GLU A 153 4.72 3.23 5.41
CA GLU A 153 3.58 3.88 6.03
C GLU A 153 2.79 4.64 4.97
N ILE A 154 1.49 4.41 4.94
CA ILE A 154 0.55 5.12 4.09
C ILE A 154 0.26 6.47 4.74
N LEU A 155 0.64 7.55 4.07
CA LEU A 155 0.43 8.91 4.56
C LEU A 155 -0.92 9.48 4.13
N ASP A 156 -1.37 9.11 2.93
CA ASP A 156 -2.68 9.47 2.40
C ASP A 156 -3.17 8.46 1.37
N LYS A 157 -4.46 8.12 1.42
CA LYS A 157 -5.11 7.16 0.52
C LYS A 157 -6.51 7.60 0.09
N ASP A 158 -6.87 8.87 0.22
CA ASP A 158 -8.21 9.40 -0.11
C ASP A 158 -9.35 8.65 0.62
N GLU A 159 -9.16 8.33 1.90
CA GLU A 159 -10.14 7.61 2.72
C GLU A 159 -11.24 8.54 3.22
N ALA A 160 -12.44 8.00 3.45
CA ALA A 160 -13.56 8.76 4.01
C ALA A 160 -13.22 9.29 5.41
N ALA A 161 -13.55 10.55 5.66
CA ALA A 161 -13.25 11.22 6.94
C ALA A 161 -13.94 10.59 8.17
N ASN A 162 -14.99 9.81 7.96
CA ASN A 162 -15.77 9.12 8.99
C ASN A 162 -15.46 7.62 9.08
N GLU A 163 -14.43 7.14 8.41
CA GLU A 163 -14.02 5.74 8.50
C GLU A 163 -13.55 5.42 9.93
N LEU A 164 -13.88 4.23 10.40
CA LEU A 164 -13.46 3.77 11.72
C LEU A 164 -11.93 3.58 11.73
N TRP A 165 -11.25 4.13 12.73
CA TRP A 165 -9.78 4.16 12.82
C TRP A 165 -9.10 2.81 12.56
N TYR A 166 -9.73 1.71 13.00
CA TYR A 166 -9.19 0.36 12.81
C TYR A 166 -9.39 -0.19 11.38
N LYS A 167 -10.23 0.47 10.56
CA LYS A 167 -10.43 0.17 9.14
C LYS A 167 -9.56 1.05 8.25
N MET A 168 -9.17 2.24 8.73
CA MET A 168 -8.32 3.16 7.97
C MET A 168 -6.97 2.51 7.66
N GLU A 169 -6.45 2.74 6.48
CA GLU A 169 -5.11 2.32 6.09
C GLU A 169 -4.07 3.43 6.31
N LYS A 170 -4.52 4.68 6.35
CA LYS A 170 -3.68 5.84 6.67
C LYS A 170 -3.00 5.67 8.03
N GLY A 171 -1.68 5.87 8.07
CA GLY A 171 -0.85 5.71 9.27
C GLY A 171 -0.40 4.27 9.53
N PHE A 172 -0.82 3.31 8.71
CA PHE A 172 -0.43 1.91 8.84
C PHE A 172 0.52 1.47 7.70
N ARG A 173 1.12 0.29 7.88
CA ARG A 173 1.97 -0.32 6.85
C ARG A 173 1.13 -0.70 5.63
N MET A 174 1.73 -0.56 4.47
CA MET A 174 1.17 -1.13 3.25
C MET A 174 1.04 -2.66 3.40
N ASN A 175 -0.11 -3.20 3.00
CA ASN A 175 -0.45 -4.62 3.11
C ASN A 175 -0.37 -5.20 4.55
N GLN A 176 -0.66 -4.39 5.55
CA GLN A 176 -0.72 -4.87 6.92
C GLN A 176 -1.86 -5.87 7.08
N THR A 177 -1.54 -7.08 7.53
CA THR A 177 -2.56 -8.05 7.91
C THR A 177 -3.36 -7.52 9.10
N ARG A 178 -4.68 -7.55 8.99
CA ARG A 178 -5.62 -7.15 10.03
C ARG A 178 -6.54 -8.30 10.34
N GLY A 179 -6.92 -8.44 11.58
CA GLY A 179 -7.81 -9.49 12.02
C GLY A 179 -8.32 -9.22 13.43
N LEU A 180 -9.28 -10.01 13.85
CA LEU A 180 -9.78 -10.02 15.22
C LEU A 180 -8.81 -10.82 16.09
N ILE A 181 -8.72 -10.46 17.36
CA ILE A 181 -7.92 -11.18 18.35
C ILE A 181 -8.79 -12.30 18.94
N ALA A 182 -8.36 -13.56 18.74
CA ALA A 182 -9.05 -14.69 19.31
C ALA A 182 -8.93 -14.69 20.85
N MET A 183 -10.07 -14.69 21.54
CA MET A 183 -10.16 -14.76 22.99
C MET A 183 -10.29 -16.20 23.52
N GLY A 184 -10.38 -17.17 22.63
CA GLY A 184 -10.53 -18.59 22.94
C GLY A 184 -11.61 -19.24 22.10
N LEU A 185 -12.20 -20.32 22.61
CA LEU A 185 -13.34 -21.00 22.00
C LEU A 185 -14.59 -20.80 22.85
N PHE A 186 -15.75 -20.77 22.24
CA PHE A 186 -17.01 -20.82 22.97
C PHE A 186 -17.16 -22.16 23.69
N LYS A 187 -17.43 -22.11 24.99
CA LYS A 187 -17.50 -23.31 25.82
C LYS A 187 -18.80 -24.07 25.62
N ASP A 188 -19.90 -23.35 25.62
CA ASP A 188 -21.26 -23.88 25.55
C ASP A 188 -22.22 -22.86 24.92
N GLU A 189 -23.51 -23.22 24.79
CA GLU A 189 -24.52 -22.33 24.23
C GLU A 189 -24.79 -21.09 25.07
N GLU A 190 -24.59 -21.16 26.39
CA GLU A 190 -24.76 -20.02 27.28
C GLU A 190 -23.66 -18.99 27.07
N ASP A 191 -22.41 -19.43 26.88
CA ASP A 191 -21.28 -18.57 26.50
C ASP A 191 -21.51 -17.91 25.15
N VAL A 192 -22.09 -18.61 24.16
CA VAL A 192 -22.48 -18.02 22.87
C VAL A 192 -23.54 -16.93 23.06
N ARG A 193 -24.60 -17.19 23.85
CA ARG A 193 -25.71 -16.25 24.06
C ARG A 193 -25.33 -15.03 24.89
N SER A 194 -24.43 -15.19 25.85
CA SER A 194 -23.97 -14.11 26.75
C SER A 194 -22.88 -13.24 26.14
N SER A 195 -22.27 -13.67 25.06
CA SER A 195 -21.19 -12.94 24.37
C SER A 195 -21.74 -11.98 23.31
N PRO A 196 -21.01 -10.92 22.91
CA PRO A 196 -21.38 -10.09 21.79
C PRO A 196 -21.61 -10.92 20.54
N ARG A 197 -22.64 -10.57 19.78
CA ARG A 197 -22.97 -11.29 18.55
C ARG A 197 -21.82 -11.20 17.55
N GLN A 198 -21.35 -12.34 17.08
CA GLN A 198 -20.38 -12.47 16.00
C GLN A 198 -21.13 -12.86 14.72
N ASP A 199 -20.78 -12.23 13.60
CA ASP A 199 -21.33 -12.55 12.29
C ASP A 199 -20.20 -12.95 11.33
N PHE A 200 -20.20 -14.19 10.94
CA PHE A 200 -19.25 -14.77 9.97
C PHE A 200 -19.96 -15.10 8.65
N GLY A 201 -20.54 -14.08 8.01
CA GLY A 201 -21.23 -14.25 6.73
C GLY A 201 -22.55 -14.99 6.85
N GLY A 202 -23.32 -14.72 7.92
CA GLY A 202 -24.64 -15.28 8.18
C GLY A 202 -24.64 -16.71 8.71
N LYS A 203 -23.48 -17.24 9.09
CA LYS A 203 -23.39 -18.55 9.77
C LYS A 203 -23.70 -18.42 11.25
N GLU A 204 -24.44 -19.38 11.79
CA GLU A 204 -24.68 -19.48 13.23
C GLU A 204 -23.39 -19.87 13.95
N VAL A 205 -23.15 -19.21 15.07
CA VAL A 205 -22.00 -19.48 15.94
C VAL A 205 -22.37 -20.61 16.89
N LEU A 206 -21.52 -21.61 17.00
CA LEU A 206 -21.73 -22.81 17.82
C LEU A 206 -20.68 -22.94 18.92
N PRO A 207 -20.96 -23.70 19.99
CA PRO A 207 -19.93 -24.11 20.95
C PRO A 207 -18.74 -24.78 20.25
N GLY A 208 -17.52 -24.37 20.59
CA GLY A 208 -16.31 -24.81 19.95
C GLY A 208 -15.79 -23.90 18.83
N ASP A 209 -16.59 -22.92 18.36
CA ASP A 209 -16.12 -21.90 17.43
C ASP A 209 -15.20 -20.89 18.13
N ILE A 210 -14.41 -20.16 17.33
CA ILE A 210 -13.49 -19.16 17.86
C ILE A 210 -14.27 -17.93 18.32
N LYS A 211 -14.02 -17.53 19.56
CA LYS A 211 -14.53 -16.30 20.16
C LYS A 211 -13.55 -15.16 19.93
N TYR A 212 -14.00 -14.03 19.41
CA TYR A 212 -13.22 -12.84 19.17
C TYR A 212 -13.64 -11.68 20.06
#